data_d15262c660891f1c8c5f953b2b13543d
#
_entry.id   d15262c660891f1c8c5f953b2b13543d
#
_cell.length_a   1.000
_cell.length_b   1.000
_cell.length_c   1.000
_cell.angle_alpha   90.00
_cell.angle_beta   90.00
_cell.angle_gamma   90.00
#
_symmetry.space_group_name_H-M   'P 1'
#
loop_
_entity.id
_entity.type
_entity.pdbx_description
1 polymer ?
#
loop_
_entity_poly.entity_id
_entity_poly.type
_entity_poly.pdbx_seq_one_letter_code
_entity_poly.pdbx_strand_id
1 'polypeptide(L)'
;MADDEVRADPVELTRLAEQMLTASQQIADGWRLAQGELAIPAEAVGDTPAAGTVRAEHQATVDAAEVTIGRLVAVLENDVDALYRTAFAYRQADEAAARKFHHEHPNLPL
;
A
#
# COMPACT_ATOMS: atom_id res chain seq x y z
N MET A 1 -16.43 6.88 -29.39
CA MET A 1 -16.39 6.40 -29.19
C MET A 1 -15.64 5.62 -29.00
N ALA A 2 -15.45 5.34 -29.41
CA ALA A 2 -14.77 4.44 -29.36
C ALA A 2 -13.71 4.26 -28.77
N ASP A 3 -13.33 4.97 -28.57
CA ASP A 3 -12.21 4.91 -28.09
C ASP A 3 -12.17 4.87 -26.74
N ASP A 4 -13.02 4.20 -26.17
CA ASP A 4 -12.94 3.90 -24.82
C ASP A 4 -11.95 2.88 -24.53
N GLU A 5 -11.04 2.62 -25.40
CA GLU A 5 -10.02 1.68 -25.08
C GLU A 5 -9.13 2.27 -24.04
N VAL A 6 -9.30 1.83 -22.82
CA VAL A 6 -8.42 2.22 -21.74
C VAL A 6 -7.13 1.43 -21.87
N ARG A 7 -6.07 2.12 -22.25
CA ARG A 7 -4.78 1.49 -22.27
C ARG A 7 -4.10 1.70 -20.97
N ALA A 8 -3.73 0.62 -20.30
CA ALA A 8 -2.89 0.71 -19.14
C ALA A 8 -1.45 0.95 -19.57
N ASP A 9 -0.82 1.95 -18.96
CA ASP A 9 0.57 2.26 -19.21
C ASP A 9 1.41 1.60 -18.12
N PRO A 10 2.27 0.61 -18.45
CA PRO A 10 3.07 -0.06 -17.43
C PRO A 10 3.93 0.89 -16.60
N VAL A 11 4.42 1.97 -17.18
CA VAL A 11 5.23 2.95 -16.46
C VAL A 11 4.37 3.67 -15.41
N GLU A 12 3.17 4.06 -15.78
CA GLU A 12 2.26 4.72 -14.85
C GLU A 12 1.78 3.79 -13.74
N LEU A 13 1.52 2.51 -14.06
CA LEU A 13 1.15 1.53 -13.07
C LEU A 13 2.27 1.30 -12.07
N THR A 14 3.51 1.23 -12.54
CA THR A 14 4.68 1.08 -11.68
C THR A 14 4.85 2.30 -10.78
N ARG A 15 4.66 3.49 -11.34
CA ARG A 15 4.76 4.72 -10.55
C ARG A 15 3.70 4.76 -9.45
N LEU A 16 2.47 4.38 -9.78
CA LEU A 16 1.39 4.32 -8.79
C LEU A 16 1.73 3.31 -7.70
N ALA A 17 2.25 2.14 -8.07
CA ALA A 17 2.65 1.12 -7.10
C ALA A 17 3.72 1.65 -6.16
N GLU A 18 4.71 2.37 -6.67
CA GLU A 18 5.76 2.95 -5.84
C GLU A 18 5.21 4.01 -4.89
N GLN A 19 4.29 4.84 -5.35
CA GLN A 19 3.66 5.84 -4.50
C GLN A 19 2.83 5.19 -3.39
N MET A 20 2.10 4.12 -3.72
CA MET A 20 1.30 3.40 -2.74
C MET A 20 2.19 2.69 -1.73
N LEU A 21 3.30 2.13 -2.17
CA LEU A 21 4.26 1.49 -1.26
C LEU A 21 4.82 2.51 -0.27
N THR A 22 5.22 3.67 -0.76
CA THR A 22 5.71 4.76 0.08
C THR A 22 4.65 5.18 1.09
N ALA A 23 3.39 5.31 0.64
CA ALA A 23 2.30 5.69 1.53
C ALA A 23 2.07 4.63 2.62
N SER A 24 2.13 3.34 2.25
CA SER A 24 1.95 2.28 3.24
C SER A 24 3.06 2.27 4.28
N GLN A 25 4.29 2.53 3.86
CA GLN A 25 5.43 2.64 4.78
C GLN A 25 5.29 3.84 5.70
N GLN A 26 4.82 4.98 5.19
CA GLN A 26 4.58 6.17 6.00
C GLN A 26 3.48 5.93 7.03
N ILE A 27 2.44 5.20 6.67
CA ILE A 27 1.37 4.86 7.60
C ILE A 27 1.92 3.96 8.71
N ALA A 28 2.69 2.93 8.36
CA ALA A 28 3.28 2.03 9.34
C ALA A 28 4.23 2.75 10.29
N ASP A 29 5.09 3.61 9.75
CA ASP A 29 6.04 4.38 10.55
C ASP A 29 5.34 5.40 11.43
N GLY A 30 4.34 6.10 10.89
CA GLY A 30 3.55 7.06 11.66
C GLY A 30 2.82 6.40 12.82
N TRP A 31 2.27 5.20 12.60
CA TRP A 31 1.63 4.46 13.66
C TRP A 31 2.63 4.06 14.76
N ARG A 32 3.82 3.59 14.35
CA ARG A 32 4.86 3.22 15.32
C ARG A 32 5.26 4.39 16.20
N LEU A 33 5.39 5.59 15.61
CA LEU A 33 5.69 6.79 16.38
C LEU A 33 4.53 7.17 17.30
N ALA A 34 3.29 7.09 16.79
CA ALA A 34 2.12 7.45 17.57
C ALA A 34 1.94 6.53 18.79
N GLN A 35 2.26 5.24 18.66
CA GLN A 35 2.15 4.31 19.76
C GLN A 35 2.96 4.74 20.97
N GLY A 36 4.16 5.27 20.75
CA GLY A 36 4.98 5.77 21.85
C GLY A 36 4.36 6.94 22.57
N GLU A 37 3.65 7.80 21.84
CA GLU A 37 3.01 8.96 22.43
C GLU A 37 1.66 8.63 23.07
N LEU A 38 1.04 7.51 22.69
CA LEU A 38 -0.25 7.11 23.22
C LEU A 38 -0.13 6.34 24.53
N ALA A 39 1.06 5.98 24.96
CA ALA A 39 1.24 5.29 26.24
C ALA A 39 0.87 6.22 27.39
N ILE A 40 0.04 5.75 28.31
CA ILE A 40 -0.35 6.54 29.50
C ILE A 40 0.58 6.16 30.65
N PRO A 41 1.36 7.13 31.16
CA PRO A 41 2.21 6.86 32.34
C PRO A 41 1.32 6.54 33.54
N ALA A 42 1.77 5.63 34.38
CA ALA A 42 1.02 5.25 35.57
C ALA A 42 0.70 6.47 36.44
N GLU A 43 1.64 7.41 36.53
CA GLU A 43 1.47 8.60 37.35
C GLU A 43 0.36 9.51 36.85
N ALA A 44 0.01 9.46 35.58
CA ALA A 44 -0.93 10.39 35.00
C ALA A 44 -2.38 10.13 35.49
N VAL A 45 -2.71 8.89 35.85
CA VAL A 45 -4.07 8.51 36.21
C VAL A 45 -4.24 8.19 37.69
N GLY A 46 -3.16 8.05 38.46
CA GLY A 46 -3.21 7.78 39.88
C GLY A 46 -3.55 6.33 40.22
N ASP A 47 -3.96 6.10 41.48
CA ASP A 47 -4.17 4.76 42.01
C ASP A 47 -5.64 4.41 42.28
N THR A 48 -6.58 5.16 41.75
CA THR A 48 -8.00 4.89 42.00
C THR A 48 -8.47 3.73 41.11
N PRO A 49 -9.59 3.08 41.49
CA PRO A 49 -10.18 2.05 40.61
C PRO A 49 -10.55 2.60 39.24
N ALA A 50 -10.98 3.86 39.16
CA ALA A 50 -11.27 4.48 37.87
C ALA A 50 -10.04 4.57 36.98
N ALA A 51 -8.85 4.74 37.58
CA ALA A 51 -7.61 4.80 36.83
C ALA A 51 -7.34 3.48 36.09
N GLY A 52 -7.61 2.36 36.75
CA GLY A 52 -7.45 1.05 36.12
C GLY A 52 -8.39 0.86 34.93
N THR A 53 -9.64 1.31 35.08
CA THR A 53 -10.62 1.25 34.00
C THR A 53 -10.20 2.09 32.79
N VAL A 54 -9.75 3.33 33.06
CA VAL A 54 -9.31 4.24 31.99
C VAL A 54 -8.13 3.63 31.23
N ARG A 55 -7.16 3.09 31.96
CA ARG A 55 -5.98 2.49 31.32
C ARG A 55 -6.35 1.27 30.47
N ALA A 56 -7.25 0.42 30.99
CA ALA A 56 -7.68 -0.77 30.26
C ALA A 56 -8.44 -0.40 29.00
N GLU A 57 -9.36 0.57 29.08
CA GLU A 57 -10.13 1.04 27.93
C GLU A 57 -9.22 1.70 26.89
N HIS A 58 -8.27 2.49 27.35
CA HIS A 58 -7.31 3.13 26.46
C HIS A 58 -6.47 2.08 25.72
N GLN A 59 -5.96 1.10 26.46
CA GLN A 59 -5.15 0.05 25.84
C GLN A 59 -5.97 -0.75 24.82
N ALA A 60 -7.23 -1.06 25.14
CA ALA A 60 -8.10 -1.76 24.20
C ALA A 60 -8.32 -0.96 22.92
N THR A 61 -8.44 0.36 23.03
CA THR A 61 -8.61 1.24 21.89
C THR A 61 -7.33 1.26 21.04
N VAL A 62 -6.16 1.35 21.66
CA VAL A 62 -4.88 1.31 20.97
C VAL A 62 -4.72 -0.03 20.23
N ASP A 63 -5.05 -1.14 20.90
CA ASP A 63 -4.95 -2.45 20.29
C ASP A 63 -5.86 -2.60 19.08
N ALA A 64 -7.10 -2.06 19.17
CA ALA A 64 -8.03 -2.08 18.05
C ALA A 64 -7.51 -1.24 16.89
N ALA A 65 -6.92 -0.09 17.18
CA ALA A 65 -6.34 0.78 16.16
C ALA A 65 -5.17 0.08 15.48
N GLU A 66 -4.35 -0.64 16.23
CA GLU A 66 -3.22 -1.39 15.66
C GLU A 66 -3.69 -2.42 14.65
N VAL A 67 -4.75 -3.16 14.99
CA VAL A 67 -5.32 -4.15 14.08
C VAL A 67 -5.84 -3.48 12.81
N THR A 68 -6.58 -2.37 12.95
CA THR A 68 -7.15 -1.65 11.81
C THR A 68 -6.08 -1.10 10.88
N ILE A 69 -5.06 -0.47 11.46
CA ILE A 69 -3.96 0.11 10.67
C ILE A 69 -3.16 -0.99 10.02
N GLY A 70 -2.92 -2.10 10.72
CA GLY A 70 -2.23 -3.25 10.14
C GLY A 70 -2.97 -3.83 8.94
N ARG A 71 -4.31 -3.89 9.01
CA ARG A 71 -5.11 -4.34 7.87
C ARG A 71 -5.04 -3.37 6.69
N LEU A 72 -5.07 -2.07 6.98
CA LEU A 72 -4.94 -1.07 5.93
C LEU A 72 -3.60 -1.20 5.21
N VAL A 73 -2.51 -1.32 5.96
CA VAL A 73 -1.18 -1.51 5.38
C VAL A 73 -1.14 -2.78 4.54
N ALA A 74 -1.71 -3.87 5.03
CA ALA A 74 -1.74 -5.14 4.30
C ALA A 74 -2.51 -5.02 2.98
N VAL A 75 -3.64 -4.32 2.97
CA VAL A 75 -4.42 -4.09 1.76
C VAL A 75 -3.61 -3.27 0.75
N LEU A 76 -2.95 -2.21 1.22
CA LEU A 76 -2.12 -1.39 0.34
C LEU A 76 -0.96 -2.20 -0.25
N GLU A 77 -0.32 -3.04 0.56
CA GLU A 77 0.77 -3.87 0.07
C GLU A 77 0.30 -4.90 -0.95
N ASN A 78 -0.89 -5.47 -0.74
CA ASN A 78 -1.48 -6.38 -1.72
C ASN A 78 -1.81 -5.65 -3.02
N ASP A 79 -2.29 -4.43 -2.94
CA ASP A 79 -2.58 -3.62 -4.12
C ASP A 79 -1.30 -3.26 -4.87
N VAL A 80 -0.22 -2.96 -4.15
CA VAL A 80 1.09 -2.70 -4.75
C VAL A 80 1.54 -3.93 -5.54
N ASP A 81 1.44 -5.11 -4.94
CA ASP A 81 1.84 -6.34 -5.60
C ASP A 81 0.99 -6.59 -6.86
N ALA A 82 -0.32 -6.36 -6.77
CA ALA A 82 -1.22 -6.52 -7.92
C ALA A 82 -0.87 -5.54 -9.04
N LEU A 83 -0.54 -4.30 -8.70
CA LEU A 83 -0.15 -3.30 -9.68
C LEU A 83 1.15 -3.68 -10.38
N TYR A 84 2.14 -4.17 -9.65
CA TYR A 84 3.39 -4.63 -10.26
C TYR A 84 3.16 -5.81 -11.19
N ARG A 85 2.32 -6.76 -10.78
CA ARG A 85 2.01 -7.92 -11.63
C ARG A 85 1.28 -7.48 -12.90
N THR A 86 0.36 -6.54 -12.78
CA THR A 86 -0.36 -6.01 -13.92
C THR A 86 0.58 -5.27 -14.87
N ALA A 87 1.46 -4.43 -14.32
CA ALA A 87 2.45 -3.71 -15.13
C ALA A 87 3.37 -4.68 -15.86
N PHE A 88 3.81 -5.73 -15.18
CA PHE A 88 4.66 -6.76 -15.79
C PHE A 88 3.94 -7.47 -16.93
N ALA A 89 2.66 -7.82 -16.73
CA ALA A 89 1.88 -8.49 -17.77
C ALA A 89 1.72 -7.61 -19.02
N TYR A 90 1.44 -6.32 -18.83
CA TYR A 90 1.34 -5.40 -19.97
C TYR A 90 2.67 -5.23 -20.68
N ARG A 91 3.75 -5.15 -19.92
CA ARG A 91 5.08 -5.03 -20.51
C ARG A 91 5.42 -6.25 -21.34
N GLN A 92 5.10 -7.43 -20.85
CA GLN A 92 5.32 -8.67 -21.60
C GLN A 92 4.48 -8.73 -22.86
N ALA A 93 3.22 -8.28 -22.79
CA ALA A 93 2.36 -8.25 -23.96
C ALA A 93 2.91 -7.29 -25.02
N ASP A 94 3.39 -6.12 -24.59
CA ASP A 94 3.99 -5.15 -25.51
C ASP A 94 5.24 -5.72 -26.17
N GLU A 95 6.08 -6.40 -25.41
CA GLU A 95 7.29 -7.00 -25.94
C GLU A 95 6.97 -8.12 -26.93
N ALA A 96 5.96 -8.93 -26.63
CA ALA A 96 5.53 -10.00 -27.53
C ALA A 96 4.97 -9.41 -28.83
N ALA A 97 4.20 -8.34 -28.75
CA ALA A 97 3.67 -7.67 -29.93
C ALA A 97 4.79 -7.08 -30.78
N ALA A 98 5.78 -6.47 -30.14
CA ALA A 98 6.92 -5.91 -30.85
C ALA A 98 7.71 -6.99 -31.56
N ARG A 99 7.94 -8.12 -30.89
CA ARG A 99 8.66 -9.24 -31.52
C ARG A 99 7.91 -9.79 -32.71
N LYS A 100 6.59 -9.92 -32.60
CA LYS A 100 5.76 -10.41 -33.68
C LYS A 100 5.82 -9.46 -34.88
N PHE A 101 5.70 -8.16 -34.62
CA PHE A 101 5.77 -7.16 -35.66
C PHE A 101 7.13 -7.22 -36.37
N HIS A 102 8.21 -7.31 -35.61
CA HIS A 102 9.55 -7.39 -36.19
C HIS A 102 9.72 -8.66 -37.03
N HIS A 103 9.17 -9.76 -36.58
CA HIS A 103 9.24 -11.01 -37.30
C HIS A 103 8.52 -10.90 -38.66
N GLU A 104 7.37 -10.22 -38.69
CA GLU A 104 6.61 -10.01 -39.91
C GLU A 104 7.21 -8.94 -40.82
N HIS A 105 8.02 -8.05 -40.27
CA HIS A 105 8.62 -6.95 -41.01
C HIS A 105 10.11 -6.82 -40.70
N PRO A 106 10.89 -7.85 -41.07
CA PRO A 106 12.30 -7.88 -40.62
C PRO A 106 13.17 -6.79 -41.22
N ASN A 107 12.72 -6.12 -42.27
CA ASN A 107 13.53 -5.07 -42.92
C ASN A 107 13.22 -3.68 -42.39
N LEU A 108 12.32 -3.53 -41.41
CA LEU A 108 12.01 -2.24 -40.84
C LEU A 108 12.91 -1.98 -39.62
N PRO A 109 13.42 -0.76 -39.48
CA PRO A 109 14.19 -0.43 -38.26
C PRO A 109 13.24 -0.38 -37.06
N LEU A 110 13.76 -0.73 -35.92
CA LEU A 110 13.01 -0.70 -34.69
C LEU A 110 13.26 0.58 -33.89
#